data_ba39161d6d535a7757fdd063b7bd9a68
#
_entry.id   ba39161d6d535a7757fdd063b7bd9a68
#
_cell.length_a   1.000
_cell.length_b   1.000
_cell.length_c   1.000
_cell.angle_alpha   90.00
_cell.angle_beta   90.00
_cell.angle_gamma   90.00
#
_symmetry.space_group_name_H-M   'P 1'
#
loop_
_entity.id
_entity.type
_entity.pdbx_description
1 polymer ?
#
loop_
_entity_poly.entity_id
_entity_poly.type
_entity_poly.pdbx_seq_one_letter_code
_entity_poly.pdbx_strand_id
1 'polypeptide(L)'
;MTTTAQRLEIRPLDAPGEAPEIFAALARLFADAYPIMRLTTPEALEKFAERIRSGPAPGTSDVIAERDGVLVGAMRLYDFEMNVHGRDALTGGVGSVAVSRAHKRQGISRALLAWYLEHYRRRGAPFAILHPFRLDFYRALGFGYGTPAHRFRFTPATLRDDGARGAVRLLGPADYDALCACYERVRAMTHGLIARHRAPTERALADTELRYVAVEHDGALRGFMQTNVVNAPDDRLRNRDELLVRDLAYEDETYLAGLLGYLRSQRDQFARVVVESQDAAFYLAASDPRDGSDEAVAPPATHRVATTGLGLMYRILDVEAAFAYLPPASRSFTLNVVADDPFLPAIGGTWTFGFGPAGAPRSVASAGAPDATLTIGIADLASVVMGSLRLDDVVRLGLASLEPREQLGLVDGAFRASRPPQCTTRF
;
A
#
# COMPACT_ATOMS: atom_id res chain seq x y z
N MET A 1 -38.83 9.28 -28.68
CA MET A 1 -37.87 10.22 -28.06
C MET A 1 -36.59 9.47 -27.84
N THR A 2 -35.61 9.63 -28.71
CA THR A 2 -34.29 9.03 -28.62
C THR A 2 -33.53 9.77 -27.49
N THR A 3 -33.43 9.15 -26.35
CA THR A 3 -32.59 9.67 -25.24
C THR A 3 -31.15 9.66 -25.73
N THR A 4 -30.61 10.83 -26.07
CA THR A 4 -29.19 11.00 -26.36
C THR A 4 -28.45 10.49 -25.12
N ALA A 5 -27.66 9.44 -25.25
CA ALA A 5 -26.88 8.89 -24.14
C ALA A 5 -25.99 10.02 -23.60
N GLN A 6 -26.25 10.45 -22.38
CA GLN A 6 -25.46 11.48 -21.68
C GLN A 6 -23.98 11.04 -21.68
N ARG A 7 -23.14 11.79 -22.38
CA ARG A 7 -21.74 11.45 -22.59
C ARG A 7 -20.94 11.75 -21.33
N LEU A 8 -20.38 10.71 -20.70
CA LEU A 8 -19.40 10.84 -19.62
C LEU A 8 -18.03 11.11 -20.27
N GLU A 9 -17.42 12.22 -19.92
CA GLU A 9 -16.06 12.60 -20.31
C GLU A 9 -15.13 12.53 -19.10
N ILE A 10 -13.97 11.88 -19.26
CA ILE A 10 -12.96 11.75 -18.21
C ILE A 10 -11.65 12.31 -18.76
N ARG A 11 -11.10 13.29 -18.08
CA ARG A 11 -9.89 13.99 -18.51
C ARG A 11 -9.00 14.42 -17.34
N PRO A 12 -7.69 14.63 -17.56
CA PRO A 12 -6.85 15.33 -16.60
C PRO A 12 -7.37 16.74 -16.31
N LEU A 13 -7.19 17.20 -15.09
CA LEU A 13 -7.44 18.58 -14.68
C LEU A 13 -6.20 19.42 -15.00
N ASP A 14 -6.33 20.32 -15.96
CA ASP A 14 -5.30 21.31 -16.27
C ASP A 14 -5.57 22.58 -15.47
N ALA A 15 -5.04 22.64 -14.24
CA ALA A 15 -5.35 23.73 -13.30
C ALA A 15 -5.15 25.15 -13.88
N PRO A 16 -4.11 25.47 -14.67
CA PRO A 16 -3.96 26.78 -15.29
C PRO A 16 -5.00 27.11 -16.35
N GLY A 17 -5.56 26.08 -17.01
CA GLY A 17 -6.54 26.24 -18.11
C GLY A 17 -8.00 26.20 -17.68
N GLU A 18 -8.28 25.91 -16.40
CA GLU A 18 -9.65 25.69 -15.92
C GLU A 18 -10.31 26.98 -15.42
N ALA A 19 -11.62 27.05 -15.60
CA ALA A 19 -12.45 28.12 -15.02
C ALA A 19 -12.45 28.03 -13.47
N PRO A 20 -12.41 29.17 -12.76
CA PRO A 20 -12.35 29.19 -11.28
C PRO A 20 -13.47 28.38 -10.60
N GLU A 21 -14.63 28.31 -11.22
CA GLU A 21 -15.83 27.64 -10.70
C GLU A 21 -15.62 26.12 -10.53
N ILE A 22 -14.75 25.50 -11.34
CA ILE A 22 -14.49 24.06 -11.26
C ILE A 22 -13.81 23.69 -9.94
N PHE A 23 -12.94 24.56 -9.41
CA PHE A 23 -12.24 24.31 -8.14
C PHE A 23 -13.19 24.38 -6.95
N ALA A 24 -14.18 25.30 -7.00
CA ALA A 24 -15.24 25.36 -6.00
C ALA A 24 -16.16 24.13 -6.08
N ALA A 25 -16.47 23.67 -7.30
CA ALA A 25 -17.24 22.44 -7.50
C ALA A 25 -16.50 21.20 -7.01
N LEU A 26 -15.18 21.10 -7.26
CA LEU A 26 -14.32 20.03 -6.74
C LEU A 26 -14.28 20.04 -5.22
N ALA A 27 -14.12 21.21 -4.59
CA ALA A 27 -14.10 21.32 -3.13
C ALA A 27 -15.41 20.79 -2.52
N ARG A 28 -16.54 21.12 -3.10
CA ARG A 28 -17.87 20.61 -2.67
C ARG A 28 -17.99 19.10 -2.90
N LEU A 29 -17.53 18.59 -4.05
CA LEU A 29 -17.52 17.16 -4.36
C LEU A 29 -16.73 16.36 -3.33
N PHE A 30 -15.53 16.86 -2.94
CA PHE A 30 -14.70 16.21 -1.93
C PHE A 30 -15.31 16.33 -0.53
N ALA A 31 -15.89 17.47 -0.14
CA ALA A 31 -16.58 17.62 1.13
C ALA A 31 -17.73 16.61 1.27
N ASP A 32 -18.48 16.40 0.19
CA ASP A 32 -19.59 15.45 0.14
C ASP A 32 -19.12 13.99 0.16
N ALA A 33 -18.02 13.67 -0.53
CA ALA A 33 -17.48 12.31 -0.62
C ALA A 33 -16.70 11.89 0.63
N TYR A 34 -16.01 12.85 1.26
CA TYR A 34 -15.09 12.61 2.39
C TYR A 34 -15.42 13.50 3.61
N PRO A 35 -16.46 13.19 4.39
CA PRO A 35 -16.84 13.99 5.57
C PRO A 35 -15.71 14.14 6.60
N ILE A 36 -14.76 13.17 6.62
CA ILE A 36 -13.58 13.22 7.50
C ILE A 36 -12.67 14.42 7.23
N MET A 37 -12.71 15.00 6.03
CA MET A 37 -11.95 16.22 5.70
C MET A 37 -12.46 17.47 6.43
N ARG A 38 -13.66 17.40 7.05
CA ARG A 38 -14.28 18.48 7.81
C ARG A 38 -14.36 19.81 7.06
N LEU A 39 -14.58 19.76 5.73
CA LEU A 39 -14.77 20.95 4.89
C LEU A 39 -16.19 21.46 5.05
N THR A 40 -16.52 21.96 6.24
CA THR A 40 -17.90 22.31 6.65
C THR A 40 -18.20 23.80 6.60
N THR A 41 -17.17 24.66 6.45
CA THR A 41 -17.35 26.12 6.39
C THR A 41 -17.00 26.66 4.99
N PRO A 42 -17.56 27.81 4.57
CA PRO A 42 -17.20 28.44 3.31
C PRO A 42 -15.68 28.70 3.19
N GLU A 43 -15.04 29.15 4.25
CA GLU A 43 -13.60 29.45 4.29
C GLU A 43 -12.75 28.18 4.11
N ALA A 44 -13.17 27.05 4.72
CA ALA A 44 -12.49 25.77 4.56
C ALA A 44 -12.62 25.25 3.11
N LEU A 45 -13.78 25.41 2.49
CA LEU A 45 -14.01 25.05 1.08
C LEU A 45 -13.19 25.93 0.14
N GLU A 46 -13.14 27.24 0.36
CA GLU A 46 -12.35 28.17 -0.44
C GLU A 46 -10.85 27.86 -0.35
N LYS A 47 -10.33 27.69 0.87
CA LYS A 47 -8.92 27.29 1.09
C LYS A 47 -8.60 25.95 0.42
N PHE A 48 -9.54 25.00 0.44
CA PHE A 48 -9.35 23.72 -0.24
C PHE A 48 -9.37 23.88 -1.77
N ALA A 49 -10.29 24.67 -2.31
CA ALA A 49 -10.35 25.01 -3.74
C ALA A 49 -9.07 25.68 -4.22
N GLU A 50 -8.53 26.65 -3.44
CA GLU A 50 -7.25 27.31 -3.73
C GLU A 50 -6.09 26.33 -3.76
N ARG A 51 -6.05 25.37 -2.82
CA ARG A 51 -5.05 24.31 -2.81
C ARG A 51 -5.12 23.42 -4.05
N ILE A 52 -6.32 23.12 -4.57
CA ILE A 52 -6.45 22.38 -5.83
C ILE A 52 -5.98 23.25 -7.00
N ARG A 53 -6.34 24.54 -7.02
CA ARG A 53 -5.95 25.50 -8.06
C ARG A 53 -4.43 25.69 -8.14
N SER A 54 -3.73 25.64 -7.02
CA SER A 54 -2.26 25.73 -7.01
C SER A 54 -1.56 24.55 -7.70
N GLY A 55 -2.32 23.59 -8.14
CA GLY A 55 -1.86 22.40 -8.84
C GLY A 55 -1.43 21.26 -7.93
N PRO A 56 -1.36 20.05 -8.46
CA PRO A 56 -0.93 18.88 -7.73
C PRO A 56 0.58 18.90 -7.44
N ALA A 57 1.00 18.22 -6.38
CA ALA A 57 2.42 18.02 -6.09
C ALA A 57 3.12 17.24 -7.22
N PRO A 58 4.45 17.39 -7.40
CA PRO A 58 5.20 16.60 -8.37
C PRO A 58 4.93 15.09 -8.21
N GLY A 59 4.78 14.38 -9.33
CA GLY A 59 4.43 12.96 -9.35
C GLY A 59 2.96 12.67 -8.99
N THR A 60 2.10 13.70 -8.94
CA THR A 60 0.65 13.53 -8.80
C THR A 60 -0.10 14.28 -9.89
N SER A 61 -1.32 13.83 -10.20
CA SER A 61 -2.23 14.53 -11.12
C SER A 61 -3.67 14.32 -10.70
N ASP A 62 -4.50 15.32 -10.95
CA ASP A 62 -5.94 15.23 -10.70
C ASP A 62 -6.67 14.92 -12.01
N VAL A 63 -7.70 14.08 -11.94
CA VAL A 63 -8.54 13.68 -13.06
C VAL A 63 -9.99 13.94 -12.67
N ILE A 64 -10.75 14.51 -13.60
CA ILE A 64 -12.17 14.81 -13.42
C ILE A 64 -13.04 14.00 -14.38
N ALA A 65 -14.26 13.79 -13.97
CA ALA A 65 -15.33 13.23 -14.79
C ALA A 65 -16.48 14.24 -14.89
N GLU A 66 -16.86 14.58 -16.11
CA GLU A 66 -17.94 15.49 -16.41
C GLU A 66 -19.03 14.77 -17.20
N ARG A 67 -20.28 15.11 -16.94
CA ARG A 67 -21.43 14.66 -17.72
C ARG A 67 -22.20 15.89 -18.19
N ASP A 68 -22.27 16.06 -19.52
CA ASP A 68 -22.88 17.24 -20.14
C ASP A 68 -22.35 18.57 -19.55
N GLY A 69 -21.03 18.65 -19.32
CA GLY A 69 -20.36 19.82 -18.74
C GLY A 69 -20.53 20.00 -17.23
N VAL A 70 -21.18 19.07 -16.54
CA VAL A 70 -21.32 19.09 -15.08
C VAL A 70 -20.34 18.14 -14.43
N LEU A 71 -19.55 18.61 -13.47
CA LEU A 71 -18.63 17.80 -12.68
C LEU A 71 -19.40 16.75 -11.87
N VAL A 72 -19.15 15.47 -12.14
CA VAL A 72 -19.82 14.35 -11.48
C VAL A 72 -18.87 13.43 -10.73
N GLY A 73 -17.56 13.54 -10.95
CA GLY A 73 -16.55 12.73 -10.26
C GLY A 73 -15.14 13.29 -10.39
N ALA A 74 -14.26 12.83 -9.52
CA ALA A 74 -12.83 13.15 -9.57
C ALA A 74 -12.02 12.04 -8.92
N MET A 75 -10.71 12.00 -9.21
CA MET A 75 -9.72 11.16 -8.53
C MET A 75 -8.34 11.80 -8.61
N ARG A 76 -7.44 11.40 -7.71
CA ARG A 76 -6.03 11.77 -7.76
C ARG A 76 -5.19 10.57 -8.14
N LEU A 77 -4.28 10.77 -9.06
CA LEU A 77 -3.28 9.79 -9.48
C LEU A 77 -1.93 10.09 -8.83
N TYR A 78 -1.15 9.04 -8.66
CA TYR A 78 0.21 9.10 -8.12
C TYR A 78 1.14 8.28 -8.99
N ASP A 79 2.20 8.90 -9.48
CA ASP A 79 3.30 8.23 -10.16
C ASP A 79 4.26 7.72 -9.10
N PHE A 80 4.20 6.42 -8.82
CA PHE A 80 5.09 5.80 -7.86
C PHE A 80 6.19 5.00 -8.54
N GLU A 81 7.34 5.00 -7.91
CA GLU A 81 8.43 4.09 -8.16
C GLU A 81 8.47 3.08 -7.01
N MET A 82 8.05 1.84 -7.29
CA MET A 82 7.95 0.77 -6.29
C MET A 82 9.10 -0.23 -6.46
N ASN A 83 9.77 -0.56 -5.36
CA ASN A 83 10.73 -1.66 -5.37
C ASN A 83 10.00 -2.99 -5.52
N VAL A 84 10.23 -3.69 -6.61
CA VAL A 84 9.72 -5.03 -6.86
C VAL A 84 10.90 -5.98 -6.99
N HIS A 85 11.15 -6.77 -5.95
CA HIS A 85 12.27 -7.73 -5.89
C HIS A 85 13.65 -7.09 -6.20
N GLY A 86 13.92 -5.90 -5.65
CA GLY A 86 15.21 -5.20 -5.82
C GLY A 86 15.31 -4.38 -7.10
N ARG A 87 14.24 -4.20 -7.86
CA ARG A 87 14.18 -3.38 -9.07
C ARG A 87 13.00 -2.42 -9.00
N ASP A 88 13.22 -1.18 -9.41
CA ASP A 88 12.17 -0.18 -9.42
C ASP A 88 11.20 -0.38 -10.60
N ALA A 89 9.91 -0.31 -10.30
CA ALA A 89 8.83 -0.42 -11.27
C ALA A 89 7.93 0.83 -11.20
N LEU A 90 7.66 1.43 -12.36
CA LEU A 90 6.59 2.42 -12.45
C LEU A 90 5.28 1.78 -11.97
N THR A 91 4.65 2.38 -10.98
CA THR A 91 3.43 1.85 -10.37
C THR A 91 2.40 2.97 -10.25
N GLY A 92 1.25 2.76 -10.85
CA GLY A 92 0.16 3.73 -10.74
C GLY A 92 -0.51 3.66 -9.38
N GLY A 93 -0.59 4.78 -8.66
CA GLY A 93 -1.42 4.92 -7.47
C GLY A 93 -2.71 5.69 -7.77
N VAL A 94 -3.79 5.38 -7.08
CA VAL A 94 -5.02 6.17 -7.11
C VAL A 94 -5.57 6.38 -5.71
N GLY A 95 -5.93 7.63 -5.42
CA GLY A 95 -6.60 8.02 -4.19
C GLY A 95 -7.68 9.07 -4.44
N SER A 96 -8.35 9.48 -3.39
CA SER A 96 -9.35 10.54 -3.43
C SER A 96 -10.43 10.33 -4.52
N VAL A 97 -10.86 9.09 -4.78
CA VAL A 97 -11.92 8.81 -5.77
C VAL A 97 -13.26 9.29 -5.23
N ALA A 98 -13.78 10.35 -5.79
CA ALA A 98 -15.03 11.00 -5.40
C ALA A 98 -16.07 10.93 -6.52
N VAL A 99 -17.33 10.69 -6.16
CA VAL A 99 -18.47 10.74 -7.08
C VAL A 99 -19.61 11.50 -6.42
N SER A 100 -20.22 12.41 -7.16
CA SER A 100 -21.36 13.19 -6.73
C SER A 100 -22.48 12.29 -6.16
N ARG A 101 -23.03 12.68 -5.03
CA ARG A 101 -24.10 11.93 -4.36
C ARG A 101 -25.34 11.76 -5.26
N ALA A 102 -25.63 12.75 -6.09
CA ALA A 102 -26.75 12.71 -7.05
C ALA A 102 -26.52 11.70 -8.20
N HIS A 103 -25.27 11.30 -8.45
CA HIS A 103 -24.89 10.44 -9.57
C HIS A 103 -24.37 9.05 -9.10
N LYS A 104 -24.68 8.66 -7.86
CA LYS A 104 -24.30 7.33 -7.35
C LYS A 104 -24.96 6.20 -8.14
N ARG A 105 -24.29 5.05 -8.21
CA ARG A 105 -24.73 3.82 -8.91
C ARG A 105 -24.94 3.99 -10.43
N GLN A 106 -24.35 5.01 -11.03
CA GLN A 106 -24.39 5.26 -12.48
C GLN A 106 -23.08 4.88 -13.20
N GLY A 107 -22.23 4.04 -12.58
CA GLY A 107 -21.00 3.52 -13.18
C GLY A 107 -19.81 4.48 -13.18
N ILE A 108 -19.94 5.73 -12.67
CA ILE A 108 -18.89 6.76 -12.74
C ILE A 108 -17.57 6.31 -12.08
N SER A 109 -17.63 5.75 -10.86
CA SER A 109 -16.42 5.23 -10.19
C SER A 109 -15.74 4.13 -11.02
N ARG A 110 -16.53 3.24 -11.63
CA ARG A 110 -16.03 2.18 -12.49
C ARG A 110 -15.34 2.74 -13.73
N ALA A 111 -15.92 3.77 -14.35
CA ALA A 111 -15.35 4.45 -15.51
C ALA A 111 -14.04 5.19 -15.14
N LEU A 112 -14.01 5.93 -14.02
CA LEU A 112 -12.80 6.57 -13.51
C LEU A 112 -11.69 5.56 -13.29
N LEU A 113 -11.97 4.44 -12.64
CA LEU A 113 -10.98 3.40 -12.36
C LEU A 113 -10.54 2.67 -13.64
N ALA A 114 -11.41 2.45 -14.62
CA ALA A 114 -11.01 1.91 -15.92
C ALA A 114 -10.07 2.88 -16.66
N TRP A 115 -10.37 4.18 -16.63
CA TRP A 115 -9.51 5.21 -17.21
C TRP A 115 -8.14 5.25 -16.52
N TYR A 116 -8.10 5.19 -15.19
CA TYR A 116 -6.87 5.13 -14.40
C TYR A 116 -5.98 3.93 -14.77
N LEU A 117 -6.55 2.72 -14.81
CA LEU A 117 -5.80 1.51 -15.14
C LEU A 117 -5.25 1.57 -16.56
N GLU A 118 -6.07 2.01 -17.51
CA GLU A 118 -5.65 2.16 -18.90
C GLU A 118 -4.60 3.27 -19.08
N HIS A 119 -4.70 4.38 -18.33
CA HIS A 119 -3.70 5.45 -18.33
C HIS A 119 -2.30 4.91 -17.97
N TYR A 120 -2.20 4.15 -16.88
CA TYR A 120 -0.92 3.59 -16.46
C TYR A 120 -0.46 2.43 -17.33
N ARG A 121 -1.37 1.61 -17.84
CA ARG A 121 -1.05 0.55 -18.80
C ARG A 121 -0.39 1.11 -20.06
N ARG A 122 -0.92 2.19 -20.61
CA ARG A 122 -0.33 2.87 -21.79
C ARG A 122 1.04 3.49 -21.50
N ARG A 123 1.33 3.82 -20.26
CA ARG A 123 2.65 4.30 -19.82
C ARG A 123 3.63 3.17 -19.52
N GLY A 124 3.24 1.92 -19.72
CA GLY A 124 4.09 0.75 -19.48
C GLY A 124 4.26 0.37 -18.01
N ALA A 125 3.37 0.83 -17.12
CA ALA A 125 3.38 0.41 -15.73
C ALA A 125 2.90 -1.05 -15.62
N PRO A 126 3.69 -1.96 -15.02
CA PRO A 126 3.26 -3.33 -14.80
C PRO A 126 2.21 -3.46 -13.69
N PHE A 127 2.20 -2.51 -12.75
CA PHE A 127 1.35 -2.57 -11.56
C PHE A 127 0.59 -1.27 -11.32
N ALA A 128 -0.55 -1.43 -10.64
CA ALA A 128 -1.33 -0.36 -10.04
C ALA A 128 -1.68 -0.71 -8.59
N ILE A 129 -1.82 0.31 -7.73
CA ILE A 129 -2.07 0.12 -6.29
C ILE A 129 -3.11 1.12 -5.78
N LEU A 130 -3.79 0.73 -4.72
CA LEU A 130 -4.70 1.61 -3.98
C LEU A 130 -4.92 1.12 -2.54
N HIS A 131 -5.39 2.06 -1.70
CA HIS A 131 -5.97 1.72 -0.40
C HIS A 131 -7.50 1.62 -0.53
N PRO A 132 -8.10 0.44 -0.30
CA PRO A 132 -9.52 0.22 -0.56
C PRO A 132 -10.40 0.81 0.56
N PHE A 133 -11.48 1.48 0.20
CA PHE A 133 -12.57 1.75 1.14
C PHE A 133 -13.55 0.56 1.24
N ARG A 134 -13.60 -0.31 0.20
CA ARG A 134 -14.38 -1.54 0.15
C ARG A 134 -13.61 -2.61 -0.62
N LEU A 135 -13.28 -3.68 0.05
CA LEU A 135 -12.48 -4.78 -0.52
C LEU A 135 -13.17 -5.47 -1.70
N ASP A 136 -14.45 -5.82 -1.53
CA ASP A 136 -15.27 -6.50 -2.55
C ASP A 136 -15.38 -5.70 -3.85
N PHE A 137 -15.55 -4.39 -3.74
CA PHE A 137 -15.64 -3.50 -4.89
C PHE A 137 -14.37 -3.54 -5.74
N TYR A 138 -13.20 -3.41 -5.12
CA TYR A 138 -11.92 -3.42 -5.85
C TYR A 138 -11.52 -4.83 -6.31
N ARG A 139 -11.89 -5.87 -5.56
CA ARG A 139 -11.74 -7.25 -6.03
C ARG A 139 -12.44 -7.48 -7.36
N ALA A 140 -13.69 -7.00 -7.50
CA ALA A 140 -14.46 -7.07 -8.75
C ALA A 140 -13.84 -6.25 -9.90
N LEU A 141 -12.87 -5.37 -9.62
CA LEU A 141 -12.08 -4.62 -10.60
C LEU A 141 -10.70 -5.25 -10.83
N GLY A 142 -10.47 -6.47 -10.34
CA GLY A 142 -9.25 -7.23 -10.53
C GLY A 142 -8.08 -6.85 -9.61
N PHE A 143 -8.32 -6.13 -8.52
CA PHE A 143 -7.30 -5.87 -7.50
C PHE A 143 -7.17 -7.04 -6.54
N GLY A 144 -5.95 -7.54 -6.36
CA GLY A 144 -5.59 -8.56 -5.40
C GLY A 144 -5.25 -8.00 -4.03
N TYR A 145 -5.38 -8.81 -2.99
CA TYR A 145 -5.03 -8.41 -1.63
C TYR A 145 -3.52 -8.25 -1.49
N GLY A 146 -3.11 -7.16 -0.84
CA GLY A 146 -1.75 -6.95 -0.38
C GLY A 146 -1.49 -7.63 0.98
N THR A 147 -0.28 -7.43 1.48
CA THR A 147 0.13 -7.97 2.79
C THR A 147 -0.77 -7.41 3.90
N PRO A 148 -1.30 -8.27 4.77
CA PRO A 148 -2.07 -7.83 5.91
C PRO A 148 -1.29 -6.86 6.80
N ALA A 149 -1.95 -5.85 7.32
CA ALA A 149 -1.40 -4.95 8.32
C ALA A 149 -1.84 -5.39 9.71
N HIS A 150 -0.89 -5.42 10.63
CA HIS A 150 -1.08 -5.79 12.02
C HIS A 150 -0.91 -4.57 12.91
N ARG A 151 -1.76 -4.43 13.89
CA ARG A 151 -1.64 -3.42 14.94
C ARG A 151 -1.35 -4.15 16.24
N PHE A 152 -0.08 -4.16 16.63
CA PHE A 152 0.41 -4.72 17.88
C PHE A 152 0.29 -3.68 18.98
N ARG A 153 -0.02 -4.13 20.20
CA ARG A 153 -0.22 -3.25 21.35
C ARG A 153 0.54 -3.77 22.56
N PHE A 154 1.77 -3.34 22.72
CA PHE A 154 2.69 -3.84 23.74
C PHE A 154 2.64 -3.04 25.03
N THR A 155 2.89 -3.71 26.14
CA THR A 155 3.36 -3.06 27.36
C THR A 155 4.82 -2.62 27.14
N PRO A 156 5.20 -1.34 27.27
CA PRO A 156 6.56 -0.90 26.91
C PRO A 156 7.66 -1.69 27.60
N ALA A 157 7.46 -2.06 28.89
CA ALA A 157 8.44 -2.82 29.67
C ALA A 157 8.74 -4.22 29.11
N THR A 158 7.86 -4.79 28.29
CA THR A 158 8.05 -6.13 27.69
C THR A 158 8.82 -6.09 26.38
N LEU A 159 9.00 -4.91 25.77
CA LEU A 159 9.81 -4.78 24.57
C LEU A 159 11.26 -5.19 24.83
N ARG A 160 11.87 -5.85 23.85
CA ARG A 160 13.27 -6.27 23.94
C ARG A 160 14.18 -5.07 24.09
N ASP A 161 15.23 -5.23 24.87
CA ASP A 161 16.29 -4.25 25.09
C ASP A 161 17.60 -5.01 25.16
N ASP A 162 18.29 -5.09 24.06
CA ASP A 162 19.58 -5.80 23.97
C ASP A 162 20.75 -4.89 24.36
N GLY A 163 20.47 -3.75 25.00
CA GLY A 163 21.50 -2.77 25.43
C GLY A 163 22.11 -1.95 24.30
N ALA A 164 21.77 -2.26 23.06
CA ALA A 164 22.25 -1.56 21.86
C ALA A 164 21.48 -0.23 21.67
N ARG A 165 21.61 0.64 22.66
CA ARG A 165 20.94 1.95 22.58
C ARG A 165 21.61 2.89 21.60
N GLY A 166 22.39 2.56 20.65
CA GLY A 166 22.98 3.48 19.68
C GLY A 166 22.74 4.98 19.97
N ALA A 167 23.20 5.88 19.23
CA ALA A 167 22.83 7.29 19.41
C ALA A 167 21.38 7.50 18.91
N VAL A 168 20.39 7.24 19.76
CA VAL A 168 18.99 7.53 19.47
C VAL A 168 18.73 9.01 19.68
N ARG A 169 18.19 9.68 18.65
CA ARG A 169 17.85 11.10 18.72
C ARG A 169 16.52 11.43 18.06
N LEU A 170 15.96 12.57 18.44
CA LEU A 170 14.81 13.14 17.78
C LEU A 170 15.26 13.88 16.51
N LEU A 171 14.42 13.81 15.47
CA LEU A 171 14.63 14.51 14.22
C LEU A 171 13.73 15.74 14.12
N GLY A 172 14.23 16.74 13.40
CA GLY A 172 13.50 17.94 13.05
C GLY A 172 13.58 18.26 11.55
N PRO A 173 13.05 19.40 11.10
CA PRO A 173 13.05 19.77 9.68
C PRO A 173 14.43 19.77 9.01
N ALA A 174 15.50 20.08 9.76
CA ALA A 174 16.87 20.06 9.25
C ALA A 174 17.39 18.65 8.90
N ASP A 175 16.75 17.60 9.40
CA ASP A 175 17.14 16.21 9.17
C ASP A 175 16.50 15.58 7.93
N TYR A 176 15.77 16.36 7.14
CA TYR A 176 15.02 15.87 5.99
C TYR A 176 15.87 14.99 5.05
N ASP A 177 17.03 15.50 4.61
CA ASP A 177 17.87 14.80 3.64
C ASP A 177 18.46 13.51 4.24
N ALA A 178 18.84 13.51 5.52
CA ALA A 178 19.34 12.33 6.22
C ALA A 178 18.23 11.26 6.39
N LEU A 179 17.01 11.69 6.71
CA LEU A 179 15.85 10.81 6.81
C LEU A 179 15.53 10.15 5.46
N CYS A 180 15.51 10.94 4.38
CA CYS A 180 15.27 10.44 3.03
C CYS A 180 16.36 9.46 2.60
N ALA A 181 17.63 9.76 2.86
CA ALA A 181 18.74 8.86 2.53
C ALA A 181 18.63 7.52 3.29
N CYS A 182 18.26 7.54 4.56
CA CYS A 182 17.98 6.32 5.33
C CYS A 182 16.82 5.54 4.73
N TYR A 183 15.70 6.20 4.44
CA TYR A 183 14.54 5.54 3.84
C TYR A 183 14.86 4.89 2.49
N GLU A 184 15.63 5.57 1.62
CA GLU A 184 15.98 5.03 0.30
C GLU A 184 16.86 3.78 0.40
N ARG A 185 17.78 3.70 1.39
CA ARG A 185 18.55 2.45 1.63
C ARG A 185 17.65 1.32 2.07
N VAL A 186 16.69 1.58 2.98
CA VAL A 186 15.70 0.59 3.41
C VAL A 186 14.78 0.20 2.24
N ARG A 187 14.34 1.18 1.43
CA ARG A 187 13.49 0.93 0.25
C ARG A 187 14.19 0.01 -0.76
N ALA A 188 15.48 0.27 -1.03
CA ALA A 188 16.25 -0.53 -2.00
C ALA A 188 16.33 -2.03 -1.63
N MET A 189 16.27 -2.36 -0.34
CA MET A 189 16.33 -3.75 0.15
C MET A 189 14.95 -4.35 0.52
N THR A 190 13.87 -3.55 0.47
CA THR A 190 12.55 -3.99 0.93
C THR A 190 11.54 -4.02 -0.20
N HIS A 191 11.12 -5.22 -0.58
CA HIS A 191 10.09 -5.43 -1.59
C HIS A 191 8.77 -4.75 -1.24
N GLY A 192 8.18 -4.03 -2.18
CA GLY A 192 6.89 -3.35 -2.05
C GLY A 192 6.98 -1.88 -1.58
N LEU A 193 8.11 -1.42 -1.03
CA LEU A 193 8.25 -0.02 -0.65
C LEU A 193 8.32 0.89 -1.88
N ILE A 194 7.65 2.03 -1.77
CA ILE A 194 7.59 3.07 -2.80
C ILE A 194 8.45 4.29 -2.44
N ALA A 195 9.06 4.91 -3.44
CA ALA A 195 9.78 6.17 -3.28
C ALA A 195 8.84 7.25 -2.73
N ARG A 196 9.31 8.03 -1.77
CA ARG A 196 8.49 9.04 -1.09
C ARG A 196 8.56 10.38 -1.80
N HIS A 197 7.41 11.01 -1.93
CA HIS A 197 7.36 12.41 -2.36
C HIS A 197 7.89 13.34 -1.27
N ARG A 198 8.61 14.40 -1.70
CA ARG A 198 9.27 15.35 -0.80
C ARG A 198 8.29 16.06 0.15
N ALA A 199 7.29 16.71 -0.40
CA ALA A 199 6.40 17.59 0.34
C ALA A 199 5.62 16.94 1.51
N PRO A 200 5.11 15.69 1.42
CA PRO A 200 4.51 15.02 2.57
C PRO A 200 5.50 14.77 3.72
N THR A 201 6.74 14.39 3.40
CA THR A 201 7.77 14.10 4.41
C THR A 201 8.23 15.38 5.12
N GLU A 202 8.44 16.47 4.39
CA GLU A 202 8.78 17.77 4.97
C GLU A 202 7.69 18.28 5.93
N ARG A 203 6.42 18.17 5.51
CA ARG A 203 5.30 18.54 6.39
C ARG A 203 5.24 17.68 7.66
N ALA A 204 5.48 16.38 7.53
CA ALA A 204 5.45 15.47 8.67
C ALA A 204 6.59 15.76 9.67
N LEU A 205 7.78 16.16 9.20
CA LEU A 205 8.89 16.59 10.06
C LEU A 205 8.64 17.95 10.75
N ALA A 206 7.84 18.82 10.13
CA ALA A 206 7.45 20.10 10.70
C ALA A 206 6.23 20.01 11.63
N ASP A 207 5.51 18.90 11.63
CA ASP A 207 4.31 18.70 12.44
C ASP A 207 4.70 18.49 13.91
N THR A 208 4.13 19.31 14.78
CA THR A 208 4.42 19.26 16.23
C THR A 208 3.72 18.11 16.95
N GLU A 209 2.71 17.48 16.37
CA GLU A 209 2.05 16.31 16.93
C GLU A 209 2.77 15.00 16.56
N LEU A 210 3.62 15.05 15.54
CA LEU A 210 4.44 13.93 15.10
C LEU A 210 5.85 14.05 15.66
N ARG A 211 6.48 12.94 15.98
CA ARG A 211 7.90 12.89 16.37
C ARG A 211 8.59 11.81 15.57
N TYR A 212 9.67 12.18 14.91
CA TYR A 212 10.58 11.22 14.33
C TYR A 212 11.72 10.93 15.30
N VAL A 213 11.95 9.65 15.53
CA VAL A 213 13.02 9.11 16.36
C VAL A 213 13.89 8.28 15.46
N ALA A 214 15.20 8.48 15.52
CA ALA A 214 16.12 7.73 14.67
C ALA A 214 17.32 7.19 15.47
N VAL A 215 17.88 6.10 14.98
CA VAL A 215 19.19 5.58 15.39
C VAL A 215 20.24 6.07 14.41
N GLU A 216 21.28 6.71 14.94
CA GLU A 216 22.44 7.16 14.18
C GLU A 216 23.65 6.27 14.47
N HIS A 217 24.39 5.91 13.43
CA HIS A 217 25.64 5.15 13.51
C HIS A 217 26.58 5.62 12.41
N ASP A 218 27.85 5.90 12.78
CA ASP A 218 28.90 6.42 11.89
C ASP A 218 28.45 7.67 11.10
N GLY A 219 27.77 8.60 11.77
CA GLY A 219 27.32 9.87 11.20
C GLY A 219 26.17 9.74 10.20
N ALA A 220 25.51 8.58 10.10
CA ALA A 220 24.34 8.36 9.25
C ALA A 220 23.17 7.79 10.03
N LEU A 221 21.93 8.18 9.65
CA LEU A 221 20.73 7.56 10.18
C LEU A 221 20.62 6.14 9.58
N ARG A 222 20.45 5.13 10.42
CA ARG A 222 20.36 3.72 10.04
C ARG A 222 19.00 3.09 10.27
N GLY A 223 18.15 3.78 11.01
CA GLY A 223 16.77 3.41 11.23
C GLY A 223 16.01 4.57 11.85
N PHE A 224 14.72 4.62 11.62
CA PHE A 224 13.85 5.62 12.21
C PHE A 224 12.43 5.09 12.43
N MET A 225 11.68 5.79 13.25
CA MET A 225 10.24 5.62 13.38
C MET A 225 9.53 6.96 13.53
N GLN A 226 8.31 7.03 13.02
CA GLN A 226 7.40 8.14 13.28
C GLN A 226 6.47 7.75 14.42
N THR A 227 6.38 8.61 15.43
CA THR A 227 5.52 8.39 16.59
C THR A 227 4.56 9.54 16.79
N ASN A 228 3.39 9.25 17.35
CA ASN A 228 2.47 10.25 17.91
C ASN A 228 1.77 9.70 19.15
N VAL A 229 1.33 10.62 20.01
CA VAL A 229 0.58 10.27 21.21
C VAL A 229 -0.90 10.16 20.87
N VAL A 230 -1.53 9.10 21.34
CA VAL A 230 -2.99 8.92 21.29
C VAL A 230 -3.48 8.94 22.74
N ASN A 231 -4.21 10.00 23.08
CA ASN A 231 -4.77 10.15 24.42
C ASN A 231 -5.88 9.14 24.64
N ALA A 232 -5.88 8.52 25.83
CA ALA A 232 -6.98 7.68 26.24
C ALA A 232 -8.26 8.55 26.42
N PRO A 233 -9.39 8.14 25.84
CA PRO A 233 -10.61 8.89 26.03
C PRO A 233 -10.99 8.88 27.52
N ASP A 234 -11.25 10.07 28.06
CA ASP A 234 -11.94 10.32 29.33
C ASP A 234 -11.22 9.85 30.61
N ASP A 235 -9.88 9.82 30.64
CA ASP A 235 -9.18 9.41 31.86
C ASP A 235 -8.35 10.56 32.46
N ARG A 236 -8.79 11.04 33.60
CA ARG A 236 -8.06 11.98 34.44
C ARG A 236 -6.88 11.34 35.19
N LEU A 237 -6.74 10.01 35.08
CA LEU A 237 -5.62 9.27 35.63
C LEU A 237 -4.48 9.29 34.63
N ARG A 238 -3.35 9.84 35.05
CA ARG A 238 -2.12 9.91 34.27
C ARG A 238 -1.65 8.51 33.86
N ASN A 239 -1.04 8.39 32.68
CA ASN A 239 -0.34 7.22 32.15
C ASN A 239 -1.23 6.14 31.50
N ARG A 240 -2.36 6.52 30.88
CA ARG A 240 -3.10 5.63 29.97
C ARG A 240 -2.94 5.98 28.50
N ASP A 241 -2.19 7.02 28.18
CA ASP A 241 -1.90 7.39 26.81
C ASP A 241 -1.09 6.30 26.11
N GLU A 242 -1.31 6.18 24.81
CA GLU A 242 -0.62 5.24 23.95
C GLU A 242 0.37 5.97 23.05
N LEU A 243 1.57 5.41 22.91
CA LEU A 243 2.55 5.86 21.93
C LEU A 243 2.38 5.04 20.65
N LEU A 244 1.86 5.66 19.60
CA LEU A 244 1.60 5.02 18.31
C LEU A 244 2.81 5.18 17.39
N VAL A 245 3.36 4.07 16.92
CA VAL A 245 4.41 3.97 15.88
C VAL A 245 3.74 3.62 14.55
N ARG A 246 3.78 4.53 13.60
CA ARG A 246 3.10 4.39 12.30
C ARG A 246 4.02 4.12 11.12
N ASP A 247 5.26 4.53 11.24
CA ASP A 247 6.27 4.38 10.20
C ASP A 247 7.54 3.92 10.88
N LEU A 248 7.98 2.73 10.53
CA LEU A 248 9.16 2.10 11.12
C LEU A 248 10.01 1.56 9.97
N ALA A 249 11.23 2.09 9.85
CA ALA A 249 12.19 1.68 8.85
C ALA A 249 13.57 1.51 9.49
N TYR A 250 14.27 0.45 9.16
CA TYR A 250 15.60 0.13 9.68
C TYR A 250 16.38 -0.75 8.71
N GLU A 251 17.69 -0.59 8.70
CA GLU A 251 18.58 -1.32 7.79
C GLU A 251 18.82 -2.77 8.24
N ASP A 252 18.92 -3.01 9.56
CA ASP A 252 19.10 -4.34 10.14
C ASP A 252 18.52 -4.44 11.57
N GLU A 253 18.63 -5.62 12.16
CA GLU A 253 18.13 -5.95 13.50
C GLU A 253 18.81 -5.15 14.62
N THR A 254 20.05 -4.73 14.46
CA THR A 254 20.80 -3.94 15.46
C THR A 254 20.13 -2.58 15.64
N TYR A 255 19.75 -1.93 14.53
CA TYR A 255 19.10 -0.63 14.57
C TYR A 255 17.64 -0.72 15.02
N LEU A 256 16.95 -1.82 14.70
CA LEU A 256 15.65 -2.12 15.30
C LEU A 256 15.75 -2.24 16.81
N ALA A 257 16.78 -2.94 17.35
CA ALA A 257 16.97 -3.09 18.78
C ALA A 257 17.15 -1.73 19.47
N GLY A 258 17.87 -0.78 18.87
CA GLY A 258 18.00 0.59 19.36
C GLY A 258 16.67 1.33 19.45
N LEU A 259 15.82 1.20 18.41
CA LEU A 259 14.48 1.79 18.38
C LEU A 259 13.55 1.15 19.43
N LEU A 260 13.60 -0.18 19.60
CA LEU A 260 12.84 -0.89 20.63
C LEU A 260 13.27 -0.49 22.05
N GLY A 261 14.59 -0.34 22.29
CA GLY A 261 15.15 0.17 23.55
C GLY A 261 14.63 1.57 23.90
N TYR A 262 14.52 2.47 22.90
CA TYR A 262 13.89 3.75 23.09
C TYR A 262 12.40 3.59 23.49
N LEU A 263 11.63 2.79 22.77
CA LEU A 263 10.20 2.56 23.08
C LEU A 263 10.04 1.96 24.49
N ARG A 264 10.92 1.03 24.89
CA ARG A 264 10.94 0.46 26.25
C ARG A 264 11.21 1.52 27.32
N SER A 265 12.08 2.49 27.03
CA SER A 265 12.40 3.57 27.97
C SER A 265 11.22 4.50 28.27
N GLN A 266 10.17 4.48 27.43
CA GLN A 266 8.97 5.31 27.59
C GLN A 266 7.94 4.73 28.57
N ARG A 267 8.27 3.63 29.26
CA ARG A 267 7.37 2.89 30.17
C ARG A 267 6.79 3.70 31.32
N ASP A 268 7.45 4.79 31.69
CA ASP A 268 6.99 5.67 32.77
C ASP A 268 5.94 6.69 32.30
N GLN A 269 5.83 6.90 30.98
CA GLN A 269 4.96 7.90 30.38
C GLN A 269 3.75 7.29 29.65
N PHE A 270 3.91 6.11 29.06
CA PHE A 270 2.89 5.49 28.23
C PHE A 270 2.47 4.10 28.76
N ALA A 271 1.19 3.88 28.80
CA ALA A 271 0.63 2.57 29.19
C ALA A 271 0.90 1.52 28.11
N ARG A 272 0.90 1.94 26.82
CA ARG A 272 1.07 1.06 25.68
C ARG A 272 1.91 1.71 24.58
N VAL A 273 2.67 0.87 23.90
CA VAL A 273 3.25 1.16 22.59
C VAL A 273 2.45 0.41 21.55
N VAL A 274 1.91 1.13 20.57
CA VAL A 274 1.13 0.57 19.49
C VAL A 274 1.97 0.63 18.21
N VAL A 275 2.25 -0.51 17.58
CA VAL A 275 3.06 -0.58 16.36
C VAL A 275 2.18 -1.07 15.21
N GLU A 276 2.09 -0.29 14.14
CA GLU A 276 1.50 -0.72 12.88
C GLU A 276 2.59 -1.33 12.00
N SER A 277 2.46 -2.61 11.65
CA SER A 277 3.45 -3.35 10.86
C SER A 277 2.79 -4.34 9.91
N GLN A 278 3.42 -4.61 8.79
CA GLN A 278 3.07 -5.69 7.87
C GLN A 278 3.91 -6.95 8.11
N ASP A 279 4.79 -6.94 9.11
CA ASP A 279 5.49 -8.12 9.57
C ASP A 279 4.64 -8.86 10.62
N ALA A 280 4.06 -10.00 10.23
CA ALA A 280 3.23 -10.83 11.11
C ALA A 280 4.01 -11.38 12.31
N ALA A 281 5.34 -11.48 12.22
CA ALA A 281 6.21 -11.96 13.28
C ALA A 281 6.64 -10.85 14.26
N PHE A 282 6.21 -9.60 14.06
CA PHE A 282 6.64 -8.48 14.89
C PHE A 282 6.25 -8.63 16.37
N TYR A 283 5.30 -9.50 16.71
CA TYR A 283 5.01 -9.85 18.12
C TYR A 283 6.22 -10.42 18.87
N LEU A 284 7.22 -10.95 18.17
CA LEU A 284 8.48 -11.43 18.76
C LEU A 284 9.37 -10.30 19.29
N ALA A 285 9.04 -9.04 19.01
CA ALA A 285 9.74 -7.87 19.57
C ALA A 285 9.51 -7.70 21.08
N ALA A 286 8.57 -8.43 21.68
CA ALA A 286 8.26 -8.38 23.10
C ALA A 286 8.43 -9.74 23.77
N SER A 287 8.85 -9.76 25.04
CA SER A 287 8.91 -10.98 25.86
C SER A 287 7.52 -11.46 26.30
N ASP A 288 6.54 -10.54 26.35
CA ASP A 288 5.13 -10.82 26.52
C ASP A 288 4.34 -10.00 25.49
N PRO A 289 3.90 -10.62 24.37
CA PRO A 289 3.23 -9.93 23.29
C PRO A 289 1.72 -9.69 23.50
N ARG A 290 1.16 -10.08 24.64
CA ARG A 290 -0.28 -9.88 24.91
C ARG A 290 -0.66 -8.41 24.84
N ASP A 291 -1.79 -8.12 24.21
CA ASP A 291 -2.24 -6.73 24.00
C ASP A 291 -2.84 -6.06 25.25
N GLY A 292 -2.92 -6.80 26.36
CA GLY A 292 -3.44 -6.34 27.64
C GLY A 292 -4.96 -6.15 27.71
N SER A 293 -5.68 -6.74 26.77
CA SER A 293 -7.16 -6.73 26.79
C SER A 293 -7.78 -7.78 27.69
N ASP A 294 -6.99 -8.76 28.13
CA ASP A 294 -7.45 -9.96 28.85
C ASP A 294 -8.48 -10.80 28.06
N GLU A 295 -8.67 -10.51 26.77
CA GLU A 295 -9.57 -11.27 25.90
C GLU A 295 -8.90 -12.54 25.38
N ALA A 296 -9.58 -13.68 25.59
CA ALA A 296 -9.23 -14.93 24.95
C ALA A 296 -9.80 -14.95 23.52
N VAL A 297 -8.94 -15.21 22.53
CA VAL A 297 -9.37 -15.34 21.13
C VAL A 297 -10.08 -16.67 20.90
N ALA A 298 -9.61 -17.72 21.58
CA ALA A 298 -10.19 -19.07 21.54
C ALA A 298 -9.89 -19.84 22.84
N PRO A 299 -10.79 -20.74 23.28
CA PRO A 299 -10.50 -21.65 24.37
C PRO A 299 -9.38 -22.67 23.99
N PRO A 300 -8.57 -23.20 24.94
CA PRO A 300 -8.70 -22.92 26.38
C PRO A 300 -8.03 -21.62 26.84
N ALA A 301 -6.97 -21.13 26.14
CA ALA A 301 -6.23 -19.93 26.53
C ALA A 301 -5.41 -19.42 25.34
N THR A 302 -6.07 -18.74 24.41
CA THR A 302 -5.43 -18.14 23.24
C THR A 302 -5.50 -16.62 23.37
N HIS A 303 -4.36 -15.99 23.69
CA HIS A 303 -4.29 -14.56 23.94
C HIS A 303 -4.24 -13.75 22.66
N ARG A 304 -4.89 -12.58 22.66
CA ARG A 304 -4.81 -11.62 21.59
C ARG A 304 -3.44 -10.91 21.62
N VAL A 305 -2.75 -10.90 20.48
CA VAL A 305 -1.44 -10.25 20.32
C VAL A 305 -1.49 -9.11 19.30
N ALA A 306 -2.46 -9.11 18.37
CA ALA A 306 -2.62 -8.08 17.37
C ALA A 306 -4.06 -8.01 16.85
N THR A 307 -4.42 -6.86 16.29
CA THR A 307 -5.56 -6.73 15.38
C THR A 307 -5.03 -6.71 13.95
N THR A 308 -5.62 -7.51 13.06
CA THR A 308 -5.20 -7.65 11.67
C THR A 308 -6.24 -7.08 10.72
N GLY A 309 -5.78 -6.36 9.70
CA GLY A 309 -6.62 -5.82 8.64
C GLY A 309 -5.98 -5.99 7.26
N LEU A 310 -6.79 -5.91 6.21
CA LEU A 310 -6.34 -5.83 4.83
C LEU A 310 -6.34 -4.36 4.40
N GLY A 311 -5.24 -3.91 3.86
CA GLY A 311 -5.04 -2.54 3.43
C GLY A 311 -4.76 -2.43 1.94
N LEU A 312 -3.54 -2.15 1.55
CA LEU A 312 -3.13 -1.97 0.15
C LEU A 312 -3.57 -3.15 -0.72
N MET A 313 -4.03 -2.83 -1.95
CA MET A 313 -4.35 -3.83 -2.97
C MET A 313 -3.51 -3.58 -4.21
N TYR A 314 -3.12 -4.66 -4.89
CA TYR A 314 -2.31 -4.66 -6.10
C TYR A 314 -3.13 -5.06 -7.32
N ARG A 315 -2.79 -4.48 -8.48
CA ARG A 315 -3.40 -4.81 -9.77
C ARG A 315 -2.29 -5.00 -10.81
N ILE A 316 -2.33 -6.09 -11.55
CA ILE A 316 -1.49 -6.27 -12.74
C ILE A 316 -2.12 -5.52 -13.91
N LEU A 317 -1.31 -4.75 -14.62
CA LEU A 317 -1.70 -4.02 -15.83
C LEU A 317 -1.14 -4.65 -17.11
N ASP A 318 -0.03 -5.40 -16.97
CA ASP A 318 0.61 -6.17 -18.02
C ASP A 318 1.23 -7.41 -17.39
N VAL A 319 0.77 -8.59 -17.82
CA VAL A 319 1.18 -9.86 -17.20
C VAL A 319 2.64 -10.19 -17.54
N GLU A 320 3.09 -9.97 -18.78
CA GLU A 320 4.48 -10.25 -19.18
C GLU A 320 5.44 -9.31 -18.47
N ALA A 321 5.12 -8.02 -18.42
CA ALA A 321 5.91 -7.03 -17.71
C ALA A 321 5.98 -7.32 -16.20
N ALA A 322 4.87 -7.75 -15.57
CA ALA A 322 4.83 -8.12 -14.16
C ALA A 322 5.68 -9.35 -13.85
N PHE A 323 5.60 -10.39 -14.69
CA PHE A 323 6.41 -11.61 -14.54
C PHE A 323 7.91 -11.34 -14.70
N ALA A 324 8.29 -10.37 -15.53
CA ALA A 324 9.68 -9.99 -15.67
C ALA A 324 10.33 -9.48 -14.38
N TYR A 325 9.54 -9.12 -13.35
CA TYR A 325 10.04 -8.74 -12.03
C TYR A 325 10.21 -9.90 -11.06
N LEU A 326 9.66 -11.08 -11.35
CA LEU A 326 9.83 -12.25 -10.49
C LEU A 326 11.33 -12.63 -10.38
N PRO A 327 11.75 -13.16 -9.23
CA PRO A 327 13.11 -13.67 -9.07
C PRO A 327 13.35 -14.92 -9.93
N PRO A 328 14.62 -15.29 -10.18
CA PRO A 328 14.96 -16.56 -10.80
C PRO A 328 14.39 -17.75 -9.99
N ALA A 329 13.88 -18.75 -10.70
CA ALA A 329 13.43 -19.99 -10.06
C ALA A 329 14.61 -20.94 -9.80
N SER A 330 14.50 -21.79 -8.79
CA SER A 330 15.54 -22.76 -8.43
C SER A 330 15.74 -23.86 -9.46
N ARG A 331 14.73 -24.13 -10.30
CA ARG A 331 14.74 -25.15 -11.36
C ARG A 331 14.11 -24.60 -12.63
N SER A 332 14.51 -25.14 -13.77
CA SER A 332 13.90 -24.83 -15.05
C SER A 332 12.59 -25.61 -15.21
N PHE A 333 11.55 -24.90 -15.66
CA PHE A 333 10.25 -25.45 -16.04
C PHE A 333 9.49 -24.44 -16.90
N THR A 334 8.47 -24.90 -17.60
CA THR A 334 7.53 -24.08 -18.37
C THR A 334 6.17 -24.05 -17.68
N LEU A 335 5.61 -22.87 -17.51
CA LEU A 335 4.30 -22.63 -16.91
C LEU A 335 3.38 -21.96 -17.92
N ASN A 336 2.26 -22.60 -18.22
CA ASN A 336 1.17 -21.95 -18.92
C ASN A 336 0.27 -21.25 -17.90
N VAL A 337 0.03 -19.95 -18.08
CA VAL A 337 -0.80 -19.12 -17.20
C VAL A 337 -2.04 -18.69 -17.97
N VAL A 338 -3.21 -19.12 -17.51
CA VAL A 338 -4.52 -18.70 -18.01
C VAL A 338 -5.12 -17.75 -16.99
N ALA A 339 -5.10 -16.44 -17.28
CA ALA A 339 -5.63 -15.42 -16.37
C ALA A 339 -6.90 -14.80 -16.92
N ASP A 340 -7.98 -14.83 -16.12
CA ASP A 340 -9.26 -14.18 -16.44
C ASP A 340 -9.34 -12.79 -15.84
N ASP A 341 -9.73 -11.81 -16.65
CA ASP A 341 -9.98 -10.44 -16.23
C ASP A 341 -11.36 -9.95 -16.72
N PRO A 342 -12.40 -10.10 -15.91
CA PRO A 342 -13.75 -9.70 -16.30
C PRO A 342 -13.96 -8.18 -16.35
N PHE A 343 -13.03 -7.40 -15.76
CA PHE A 343 -13.14 -5.93 -15.76
C PHE A 343 -12.48 -5.30 -17.00
N LEU A 344 -11.26 -5.75 -17.32
CA LEU A 344 -10.48 -5.31 -18.48
C LEU A 344 -10.03 -6.55 -19.28
N PRO A 345 -10.90 -7.14 -20.11
CA PRO A 345 -10.60 -8.39 -20.81
C PRO A 345 -9.32 -8.34 -21.66
N ALA A 346 -8.90 -7.14 -22.09
CA ALA A 346 -7.65 -6.95 -22.84
C ALA A 346 -6.38 -7.23 -22.01
N ILE A 347 -6.48 -7.33 -20.67
CA ILE A 347 -5.37 -7.70 -19.77
C ILE A 347 -5.38 -9.20 -19.49
N GLY A 348 -6.54 -9.86 -19.56
CA GLY A 348 -6.67 -11.31 -19.46
C GLY A 348 -6.12 -12.02 -20.70
N GLY A 349 -5.74 -13.29 -20.54
CA GLY A 349 -5.23 -14.09 -21.64
C GLY A 349 -4.54 -15.37 -21.21
N THR A 350 -3.74 -15.90 -22.13
CA THR A 350 -2.94 -17.11 -21.92
C THR A 350 -1.51 -16.85 -22.34
N TRP A 351 -0.57 -17.16 -21.46
CA TRP A 351 0.87 -17.00 -21.68
C TRP A 351 1.60 -18.27 -21.29
N THR A 352 2.68 -18.58 -21.97
CA THR A 352 3.62 -19.62 -21.56
C THR A 352 4.92 -18.95 -21.12
N PHE A 353 5.32 -19.16 -19.87
CA PHE A 353 6.55 -18.64 -19.31
C PHE A 353 7.58 -19.73 -19.08
N GLY A 354 8.81 -19.48 -19.50
CA GLY A 354 9.97 -20.28 -19.12
C GLY A 354 10.58 -19.74 -17.84
N PHE A 355 10.61 -20.55 -16.79
CA PHE A 355 11.27 -20.28 -15.50
C PHE A 355 12.62 -20.99 -15.45
N GLY A 356 13.55 -20.45 -14.66
CA GLY A 356 14.84 -21.09 -14.43
C GLY A 356 15.81 -20.25 -13.60
N PRO A 357 17.00 -20.79 -13.27
CA PRO A 357 17.99 -20.11 -12.43
C PRO A 357 18.75 -18.98 -13.15
N ALA A 358 18.66 -18.89 -14.48
CA ALA A 358 19.43 -17.93 -15.26
C ALA A 358 18.87 -16.49 -15.21
N GLY A 359 17.67 -16.27 -14.70
CA GLY A 359 17.04 -14.94 -14.62
C GLY A 359 15.54 -15.00 -14.38
N ALA A 360 14.91 -13.83 -14.46
CA ALA A 360 13.46 -13.72 -14.37
C ALA A 360 12.76 -14.52 -15.48
N PRO A 361 11.54 -15.03 -15.22
CA PRO A 361 10.78 -15.76 -16.22
C PRO A 361 10.49 -14.88 -17.45
N ARG A 362 10.46 -15.52 -18.61
CA ARG A 362 10.20 -14.85 -19.89
C ARG A 362 9.11 -15.58 -20.64
N SER A 363 8.28 -14.83 -21.35
CA SER A 363 7.36 -15.41 -22.32
C SER A 363 8.13 -16.18 -23.39
N VAL A 364 7.69 -17.41 -23.64
CA VAL A 364 8.30 -18.31 -24.64
C VAL A 364 7.23 -18.78 -25.61
N ALA A 365 7.61 -18.97 -26.86
CA ALA A 365 6.73 -19.65 -27.81
C ALA A 365 6.50 -21.08 -27.31
N SER A 366 5.23 -21.53 -27.33
CA SER A 366 4.89 -22.90 -26.94
C SER A 366 5.49 -23.89 -27.94
N ALA A 367 6.63 -24.48 -27.61
CA ALA A 367 7.31 -25.48 -28.42
C ALA A 367 6.95 -26.93 -28.03
N GLY A 368 5.97 -27.12 -27.15
CA GLY A 368 5.50 -28.42 -26.63
C GLY A 368 4.46 -28.23 -25.53
N ALA A 369 4.09 -29.35 -24.86
CA ALA A 369 3.23 -29.26 -23.69
C ALA A 369 3.99 -28.58 -22.55
N PRO A 370 3.38 -27.62 -21.82
CA PRO A 370 3.99 -27.00 -20.66
C PRO A 370 4.09 -28.02 -19.50
N ASP A 371 5.08 -27.81 -18.60
CA ASP A 371 5.23 -28.66 -17.41
C ASP A 371 4.06 -28.51 -16.44
N ALA A 372 3.43 -27.34 -16.42
CA ALA A 372 2.20 -27.09 -15.66
C ALA A 372 1.34 -26.00 -16.30
N THR A 373 0.03 -26.04 -15.98
CA THR A 373 -0.94 -24.99 -16.36
C THR A 373 -1.60 -24.44 -15.10
N LEU A 374 -1.49 -23.14 -14.89
CA LEU A 374 -2.15 -22.38 -13.84
C LEU A 374 -3.36 -21.63 -14.42
N THR A 375 -4.56 -21.91 -13.90
CA THR A 375 -5.77 -21.13 -14.21
C THR A 375 -6.16 -20.33 -12.98
N ILE A 376 -6.24 -18.98 -13.12
CA ILE A 376 -6.37 -18.07 -11.99
C ILE A 376 -7.05 -16.75 -12.42
N GLY A 377 -7.85 -16.15 -11.53
CA GLY A 377 -8.34 -14.78 -11.74
C GLY A 377 -7.22 -13.75 -11.59
N ILE A 378 -7.26 -12.67 -12.39
CA ILE A 378 -6.22 -11.63 -12.42
C ILE A 378 -5.96 -11.00 -11.04
N ALA A 379 -6.98 -10.90 -10.19
CA ALA A 379 -6.86 -10.36 -8.84
C ALA A 379 -5.99 -11.26 -7.93
N ASP A 380 -6.21 -12.57 -7.99
CA ASP A 380 -5.42 -13.54 -7.21
C ASP A 380 -4.02 -13.68 -7.80
N LEU A 381 -3.89 -13.63 -9.13
CA LEU A 381 -2.58 -13.58 -9.79
C LEU A 381 -1.76 -12.37 -9.32
N ALA A 382 -2.39 -11.19 -9.17
CA ALA A 382 -1.70 -10.00 -8.67
C ALA A 382 -1.16 -10.21 -7.25
N SER A 383 -1.93 -10.85 -6.35
CA SER A 383 -1.48 -11.16 -5.00
C SER A 383 -0.34 -12.19 -4.99
N VAL A 384 -0.40 -13.19 -5.86
CA VAL A 384 0.63 -14.25 -5.97
C VAL A 384 1.92 -13.69 -6.56
N VAL A 385 1.85 -12.92 -7.65
CA VAL A 385 3.02 -12.30 -8.29
C VAL A 385 3.72 -11.32 -7.35
N MET A 386 2.95 -10.54 -6.58
CA MET A 386 3.51 -9.67 -5.55
C MET A 386 3.98 -10.42 -4.30
N GLY A 387 3.69 -11.71 -4.16
CA GLY A 387 4.08 -12.51 -3.00
C GLY A 387 3.34 -12.16 -1.70
N SER A 388 2.23 -11.44 -1.77
CA SER A 388 1.35 -11.17 -0.63
C SER A 388 0.48 -12.36 -0.25
N LEU A 389 0.21 -13.26 -1.19
CA LEU A 389 -0.41 -14.56 -0.98
C LEU A 389 0.46 -15.67 -1.59
N ARG A 390 0.44 -16.83 -0.98
CA ARG A 390 1.06 -18.04 -1.55
C ARG A 390 0.13 -18.66 -2.57
N LEU A 391 0.68 -19.17 -3.68
CA LEU A 391 -0.08 -19.90 -4.67
C LEU A 391 -0.74 -21.16 -4.08
N ASP A 392 -0.03 -21.86 -3.18
CA ASP A 392 -0.55 -23.03 -2.47
C ASP A 392 -1.85 -22.71 -1.71
N ASP A 393 -1.92 -21.56 -1.01
CA ASP A 393 -3.13 -21.15 -0.30
C ASP A 393 -4.29 -20.83 -1.27
N VAL A 394 -3.98 -20.14 -2.37
CA VAL A 394 -4.97 -19.77 -3.39
C VAL A 394 -5.56 -21.03 -4.05
N VAL A 395 -4.73 -22.01 -4.36
CA VAL A 395 -5.17 -23.32 -4.92
C VAL A 395 -5.94 -24.12 -3.87
N ARG A 396 -5.46 -24.19 -2.63
CA ARG A 396 -6.12 -24.92 -1.53
C ARG A 396 -7.51 -24.38 -1.23
N LEU A 397 -7.70 -23.06 -1.38
CA LEU A 397 -8.99 -22.39 -1.17
C LEU A 397 -9.90 -22.43 -2.43
N GLY A 398 -9.48 -23.08 -3.51
CA GLY A 398 -10.26 -23.23 -4.73
C GLY A 398 -10.39 -21.94 -5.58
N LEU A 399 -9.50 -20.96 -5.36
CA LEU A 399 -9.47 -19.70 -6.10
C LEU A 399 -8.62 -19.80 -7.38
N ALA A 400 -7.83 -20.84 -7.52
CA ALA A 400 -7.05 -21.18 -8.71
C ALA A 400 -6.95 -22.70 -8.86
N SER A 401 -6.60 -23.18 -10.05
CA SER A 401 -6.21 -24.57 -10.31
C SER A 401 -4.84 -24.64 -10.95
N LEU A 402 -4.08 -25.67 -10.59
CA LEU A 402 -2.79 -26.00 -11.20
C LEU A 402 -2.80 -27.48 -11.61
N GLU A 403 -2.47 -27.72 -12.88
CA GLU A 403 -2.39 -29.07 -13.44
C GLU A 403 -1.04 -29.28 -14.15
N PRO A 404 -0.32 -30.38 -13.89
CA PRO A 404 -0.66 -31.40 -12.89
C PRO A 404 -0.35 -30.91 -11.47
N ARG A 405 -1.15 -31.35 -10.48
CA ARG A 405 -1.10 -30.84 -9.08
C ARG A 405 0.22 -31.14 -8.36
N GLU A 406 0.94 -32.16 -8.79
CA GLU A 406 2.26 -32.54 -8.27
C GLU A 406 3.30 -31.44 -8.45
N GLN A 407 3.11 -30.53 -9.43
CA GLN A 407 3.99 -29.38 -9.68
C GLN A 407 3.75 -28.19 -8.73
N LEU A 408 2.70 -28.23 -7.88
CA LEU A 408 2.31 -27.09 -7.05
C LEU A 408 3.46 -26.58 -6.18
N GLY A 409 4.23 -27.46 -5.56
CA GLY A 409 5.37 -27.05 -4.72
C GLY A 409 6.48 -26.33 -5.51
N LEU A 410 6.74 -26.76 -6.73
CA LEU A 410 7.72 -26.13 -7.64
C LEU A 410 7.24 -24.75 -8.06
N VAL A 411 5.99 -24.65 -8.52
CA VAL A 411 5.41 -23.42 -9.04
C VAL A 411 5.19 -22.40 -7.90
N ASP A 412 4.66 -22.80 -6.73
CA ASP A 412 4.55 -21.94 -5.54
C ASP A 412 5.92 -21.36 -5.15
N GLY A 413 6.98 -22.20 -5.19
CA GLY A 413 8.34 -21.77 -4.88
C GLY A 413 8.87 -20.68 -5.81
N ALA A 414 8.46 -20.68 -7.08
CA ALA A 414 8.89 -19.69 -8.07
C ALA A 414 8.22 -18.30 -7.90
N PHE A 415 7.07 -18.25 -7.25
CA PHE A 415 6.39 -16.99 -6.89
C PHE A 415 6.74 -16.49 -5.49
N ARG A 416 7.47 -17.28 -4.72
CA ARG A 416 7.72 -16.97 -3.31
C ARG A 416 8.69 -15.79 -3.17
N ALA A 417 8.22 -14.70 -2.61
CA ALA A 417 9.08 -13.64 -2.11
C ALA A 417 9.80 -14.10 -0.83
N SER A 418 11.00 -13.60 -0.58
CA SER A 418 11.74 -13.85 0.67
C SER A 418 10.99 -13.31 1.89
N ARG A 419 10.34 -12.17 1.73
CA ARG A 419 9.35 -11.58 2.64
C ARG A 419 8.18 -11.02 1.83
N PRO A 420 6.95 -11.02 2.38
CA PRO A 420 5.81 -10.36 1.72
C PRO A 420 6.10 -8.89 1.45
N PRO A 421 5.50 -8.28 0.41
CA PRO A 421 5.70 -6.88 0.09
C PRO A 421 5.22 -5.98 1.22
N GLN A 422 5.99 -4.92 1.48
CA GLN A 422 5.65 -3.93 2.50
C GLN A 422 5.33 -2.59 1.85
N CYS A 423 4.40 -1.84 2.40
CA CYS A 423 4.13 -0.47 2.02
C CYS A 423 3.64 0.31 3.23
N THR A 424 4.43 1.27 3.68
CA THR A 424 4.10 2.18 4.79
C THR A 424 3.62 3.54 4.31
N THR A 425 3.72 3.81 3.01
CA THR A 425 3.30 5.08 2.41
C THR A 425 1.78 5.17 2.33
N ARG A 426 1.22 6.26 2.83
CA ARG A 426 -0.21 6.59 2.74
C ARG A 426 -0.43 7.63 1.65
N PHE A 427 -1.43 7.41 0.79
CA PHE A 427 -1.77 8.30 -0.32
C PHE A 427 -3.28 8.31 -0.60
#